data_f512ef0bee5f758c2ae7f57c50c7bf4a
#
_entry.id   f512ef0bee5f758c2ae7f57c50c7bf4a
#
_cell.length_a   1.000
_cell.length_b   1.000
_cell.length_c   1.000
_cell.angle_alpha   90.00
_cell.angle_beta   90.00
_cell.angle_gamma   90.00
#
_symmetry.space_group_name_H-M   'P 1'
#
loop_
_entity.id
_entity.type
_entity.pdbx_description
1 polymer ?
#
loop_
_entity_poly.entity_id
_entity_poly.type
_entity_poly.pdbx_seq_one_letter_code
_entity_poly.pdbx_strand_id
1 'polypeptide(L)'
;GILALVYVGGAIFFNFFFMPQTSIYGKDYSLKPASDLQASRANEASNYSVQVSGNGVDLTIKASDIDLTYDAAGYAHDAISQQNPWMWPLEITRSRSLSPHATASYDTSKADALFNQRIEQAKESAQTLENNGITYDSSAKKFIFADDAIATRLSLEGVHKDLQTAFDNLSTTVQLGPESLMSAEDLDTALKTANSYVASAVDLMLGDSAAYQLDQDTIASWIKFDENLSISFDTDARSEE
;
A
#
# COMPACT_ATOMS: atom_id res chain seq x y z
N GLY A 1 17.75 -15.27 53.73
CA GLY A 1 16.71 -16.16 54.18
C GLY A 1 15.64 -16.42 53.11
N ILE A 2 14.50 -16.98 53.53
CA ILE A 2 13.41 -17.42 52.63
C ILE A 2 12.89 -16.30 51.69
N LEU A 3 12.77 -15.07 52.19
CA LEU A 3 12.33 -13.93 51.37
C LEU A 3 13.27 -13.63 50.19
N ALA A 4 14.58 -13.77 50.36
CA ALA A 4 15.55 -13.61 49.28
C ALA A 4 15.42 -14.70 48.22
N LEU A 5 15.13 -15.94 48.64
CA LEU A 5 14.90 -17.06 47.71
C LEU A 5 13.61 -16.84 46.89
N VAL A 6 12.53 -16.38 47.53
CA VAL A 6 11.27 -16.05 46.83
C VAL A 6 11.50 -14.90 45.85
N TYR A 7 12.21 -13.84 46.23
CA TYR A 7 12.51 -12.70 45.37
C TYR A 7 13.31 -13.12 44.14
N VAL A 8 14.39 -13.86 44.33
CA VAL A 8 15.22 -14.36 43.21
C VAL A 8 14.45 -15.36 42.34
N GLY A 9 13.67 -16.26 42.97
CA GLY A 9 12.81 -17.19 42.24
C GLY A 9 11.77 -16.50 41.38
N GLY A 10 11.15 -15.45 41.90
CA GLY A 10 10.23 -14.62 41.12
C GLY A 10 10.90 -13.89 39.95
N ALA A 11 12.12 -13.33 40.18
CA ALA A 11 12.89 -12.70 39.13
C ALA A 11 13.28 -13.72 38.02
N ILE A 12 13.69 -14.95 38.39
CA ILE A 12 13.96 -16.02 37.41
C ILE A 12 12.70 -16.40 36.66
N PHE A 13 11.55 -16.55 37.32
CA PHE A 13 10.29 -16.92 36.71
C PHE A 13 9.87 -15.85 35.65
N PHE A 14 9.92 -14.57 36.00
CA PHE A 14 9.53 -13.49 35.11
C PHE A 14 10.56 -13.15 34.01
N ASN A 15 11.68 -13.85 33.93
CA ASN A 15 12.52 -13.86 32.72
C ASN A 15 11.91 -14.69 31.57
N PHE A 16 10.98 -15.61 31.89
CA PHE A 16 10.39 -16.53 30.91
C PHE A 16 8.88 -16.35 30.78
N PHE A 17 8.23 -15.76 31.79
CA PHE A 17 6.79 -15.56 31.85
C PHE A 17 6.46 -14.08 31.91
N PHE A 18 5.40 -13.71 31.22
CA PHE A 18 4.89 -12.35 31.31
C PHE A 18 4.31 -12.07 32.70
N MET A 19 4.48 -10.85 33.17
CA MET A 19 3.91 -10.42 34.45
C MET A 19 2.38 -10.37 34.39
N PRO A 20 1.69 -10.43 35.52
CA PRO A 20 0.22 -10.23 35.58
C PRO A 20 -0.19 -8.93 34.89
N GLN A 21 -1.41 -8.89 34.37
CA GLN A 21 -1.99 -7.72 33.68
C GLN A 21 -1.16 -7.24 32.49
N THR A 22 -0.46 -8.17 31.80
CA THR A 22 0.29 -7.88 30.56
C THR A 22 -0.57 -8.16 29.34
N SER A 23 -0.72 -7.17 28.49
CA SER A 23 -1.34 -7.29 27.16
C SER A 23 -0.34 -6.99 26.05
N ILE A 24 -0.51 -7.64 24.90
CA ILE A 24 0.26 -7.41 23.67
C ILE A 24 -0.76 -7.18 22.57
N TYR A 25 -0.79 -5.96 22.03
CA TYR A 25 -1.82 -5.51 21.06
C TYR A 25 -3.23 -5.91 21.48
N GLY A 26 -3.58 -5.67 22.77
CA GLY A 26 -4.90 -5.93 23.31
C GLY A 26 -5.22 -7.39 23.70
N LYS A 27 -4.34 -8.35 23.35
CA LYS A 27 -4.47 -9.76 23.73
C LYS A 27 -3.79 -10.02 25.07
N ASP A 28 -4.48 -10.72 25.97
CA ASP A 28 -3.96 -11.02 27.32
C ASP A 28 -2.89 -12.14 27.29
N TYR A 29 -1.73 -11.80 27.81
CA TYR A 29 -0.58 -12.69 27.99
C TYR A 29 -0.17 -12.84 29.48
N SER A 30 -1.00 -12.38 30.41
CA SER A 30 -0.75 -12.49 31.85
C SER A 30 -0.35 -13.89 32.26
N LEU A 31 0.82 -14.03 32.89
CA LEU A 31 1.39 -15.29 33.40
C LEU A 31 1.62 -16.37 32.33
N LYS A 32 1.53 -16.05 31.05
CA LYS A 32 1.88 -16.98 29.98
C LYS A 32 3.39 -16.96 29.72
N PRO A 33 3.99 -18.08 29.34
CA PRO A 33 5.38 -18.10 28.94
C PRO A 33 5.58 -17.36 27.60
N ALA A 34 6.77 -16.80 27.40
CA ALA A 34 7.12 -16.14 26.13
C ALA A 34 7.08 -17.11 24.93
N SER A 35 7.29 -18.41 25.18
CA SER A 35 7.15 -19.47 24.17
C SER A 35 5.75 -19.59 23.58
N ASP A 36 4.71 -19.28 24.34
CA ASP A 36 3.33 -19.28 23.82
C ASP A 36 3.12 -18.15 22.83
N LEU A 37 3.70 -16.97 23.11
CA LEU A 37 3.70 -15.87 22.18
C LEU A 37 4.45 -16.22 20.90
N GLN A 38 5.64 -16.80 21.02
CA GLN A 38 6.44 -17.29 19.89
C GLN A 38 5.64 -18.27 19.03
N ALA A 39 5.05 -19.30 19.65
CA ALA A 39 4.28 -20.31 18.93
C ALA A 39 3.04 -19.71 18.24
N SER A 40 2.34 -18.79 18.92
CA SER A 40 1.20 -18.08 18.35
C SER A 40 1.59 -17.27 17.11
N ARG A 41 2.70 -16.52 17.17
CA ARG A 41 3.19 -15.71 16.06
C ARG A 41 3.73 -16.56 14.91
N ALA A 42 4.44 -17.65 15.20
CA ALA A 42 4.91 -18.58 14.17
C ALA A 42 3.74 -19.21 13.41
N ASN A 43 2.69 -19.63 14.13
CA ASN A 43 1.48 -20.16 13.50
C ASN A 43 0.73 -19.12 12.68
N GLU A 44 0.63 -17.88 13.16
CA GLU A 44 0.02 -16.75 12.44
C GLU A 44 0.80 -16.47 11.15
N ALA A 45 2.13 -16.40 11.20
CA ALA A 45 2.98 -16.17 10.04
C ALA A 45 2.90 -17.30 9.01
N SER A 46 2.83 -18.56 9.44
CA SER A 46 2.76 -19.71 8.52
C SER A 46 1.44 -19.78 7.75
N ASN A 47 0.36 -19.23 8.31
CA ASN A 47 -0.97 -19.17 7.70
C ASN A 47 -1.31 -17.76 7.17
N TYR A 48 -0.32 -16.87 7.14
CA TYR A 48 -0.53 -15.48 6.80
C TYR A 48 -0.89 -15.29 5.33
N SER A 49 -1.84 -14.40 5.12
CA SER A 49 -2.17 -13.86 3.80
C SER A 49 -2.55 -12.39 3.94
N VAL A 50 -2.20 -11.61 2.94
CA VAL A 50 -2.49 -10.18 2.89
C VAL A 50 -3.26 -9.85 1.62
N GLN A 51 -4.30 -9.04 1.75
CA GLN A 51 -5.00 -8.42 0.64
C GLN A 51 -4.31 -7.10 0.31
N VAL A 52 -3.75 -7.01 -0.89
CA VAL A 52 -3.11 -5.80 -1.42
C VAL A 52 -4.07 -5.12 -2.37
N SER A 53 -4.37 -3.85 -2.13
CA SER A 53 -5.29 -3.04 -2.94
C SER A 53 -4.74 -1.65 -3.20
N GLY A 54 -5.28 -0.98 -4.21
CA GLY A 54 -4.88 0.37 -4.64
C GLY A 54 -3.99 0.39 -5.87
N ASN A 55 -3.93 1.53 -6.53
CA ASN A 55 -3.13 1.76 -7.73
C ASN A 55 -3.38 0.72 -8.85
N GLY A 56 -4.64 0.30 -9.02
CA GLY A 56 -5.04 -0.70 -10.01
C GLY A 56 -4.64 -2.14 -9.64
N VAL A 57 -4.20 -2.36 -8.40
CA VAL A 57 -3.88 -3.68 -7.84
C VAL A 57 -5.04 -4.13 -6.96
N ASP A 58 -5.42 -5.38 -7.08
CA ASP A 58 -6.30 -6.11 -6.17
C ASP A 58 -5.90 -7.57 -6.19
N LEU A 59 -5.05 -7.97 -5.25
CA LEU A 59 -4.53 -9.33 -5.19
C LEU A 59 -4.32 -9.78 -3.75
N THR A 60 -4.42 -11.10 -3.54
CA THR A 60 -4.11 -11.73 -2.26
C THR A 60 -2.75 -12.43 -2.36
N ILE A 61 -1.83 -12.09 -1.47
CA ILE A 61 -0.51 -12.71 -1.35
C ILE A 61 -0.52 -13.61 -0.12
N LYS A 62 -0.19 -14.90 -0.29
CA LYS A 62 0.02 -15.82 0.83
C LYS A 62 1.49 -15.89 1.20
N ALA A 63 1.79 -16.18 2.46
CA ALA A 63 3.15 -16.38 2.93
C ALA A 63 3.94 -17.38 2.07
N SER A 64 3.28 -18.46 1.63
CA SER A 64 3.88 -19.49 0.75
C SER A 64 4.22 -18.99 -0.65
N ASP A 65 3.56 -17.97 -1.16
CA ASP A 65 3.74 -17.48 -2.52
C ASP A 65 5.06 -16.70 -2.68
N ILE A 66 5.55 -16.15 -1.56
CA ILE A 66 6.74 -15.30 -1.50
C ILE A 66 7.81 -15.82 -0.53
N ASP A 67 7.69 -17.07 -0.06
CA ASP A 67 8.58 -17.66 0.96
C ASP A 67 8.77 -16.75 2.19
N LEU A 68 7.66 -16.21 2.71
CA LEU A 68 7.69 -15.31 3.86
C LEU A 68 8.24 -16.06 5.08
N THR A 69 9.22 -15.47 5.73
CA THR A 69 9.76 -15.90 7.02
C THR A 69 9.58 -14.79 8.05
N TYR A 70 9.23 -15.15 9.27
CA TYR A 70 8.94 -14.22 10.36
C TYR A 70 9.72 -14.61 11.61
N ASP A 71 10.45 -13.67 12.20
CA ASP A 71 11.22 -13.93 13.43
C ASP A 71 10.30 -13.90 14.67
N ALA A 72 9.50 -14.96 14.83
CA ALA A 72 8.63 -15.12 15.97
C ALA A 72 9.41 -15.27 17.29
N ALA A 73 10.64 -15.80 17.26
CA ALA A 73 11.49 -15.92 18.43
C ALA A 73 12.00 -14.54 18.87
N GLY A 74 12.51 -13.75 17.94
CA GLY A 74 12.91 -12.37 18.19
C GLY A 74 11.76 -11.51 18.70
N TYR A 75 10.55 -11.66 18.12
CA TYR A 75 9.35 -10.98 18.60
C TYR A 75 9.02 -11.31 20.06
N ALA A 76 9.06 -12.59 20.45
CA ALA A 76 8.79 -13.02 21.82
C ALA A 76 9.89 -12.56 22.78
N HIS A 77 11.15 -12.56 22.31
CA HIS A 77 12.28 -12.06 23.07
C HIS A 77 12.19 -10.55 23.31
N ASP A 78 11.85 -9.78 22.27
CA ASP A 78 11.64 -8.33 22.40
C ASP A 78 10.48 -8.04 23.39
N ALA A 79 9.38 -8.77 23.30
CA ALA A 79 8.26 -8.62 24.20
C ALA A 79 8.66 -8.85 25.67
N ILE A 80 9.36 -9.95 25.98
CA ILE A 80 9.74 -10.28 27.35
C ILE A 80 10.81 -9.32 27.89
N SER A 81 11.66 -8.77 27.03
CA SER A 81 12.70 -7.80 27.41
C SER A 81 12.17 -6.44 27.82
N GLN A 82 10.91 -6.11 27.42
CA GLN A 82 10.25 -4.85 27.79
C GLN A 82 9.77 -4.83 29.26
N GLN A 83 9.84 -5.97 29.97
CA GLN A 83 9.58 -6.03 31.41
C GLN A 83 10.89 -6.18 32.19
N ASN A 84 10.95 -5.63 33.42
CA ASN A 84 12.09 -5.79 34.31
C ASN A 84 11.79 -6.86 35.37
N PRO A 85 12.31 -8.08 35.22
CA PRO A 85 11.99 -9.18 36.15
C PRO A 85 12.46 -8.91 37.58
N TRP A 86 13.47 -8.09 37.81
CA TRP A 86 13.92 -7.74 39.16
C TRP A 86 12.97 -6.77 39.88
N MET A 87 12.11 -6.06 39.15
CA MET A 87 11.10 -5.16 39.73
C MET A 87 9.77 -5.86 39.97
N TRP A 88 9.67 -7.18 39.79
CA TRP A 88 8.43 -7.93 39.86
C TRP A 88 7.57 -7.64 41.10
N PRO A 89 8.11 -7.49 42.33
CA PRO A 89 7.25 -7.28 43.51
C PRO A 89 6.47 -5.96 43.44
N LEU A 90 7.00 -4.97 42.71
CA LEU A 90 6.38 -3.64 42.54
C LEU A 90 5.49 -3.59 41.27
N GLU A 91 5.82 -4.46 40.30
CA GLU A 91 5.22 -4.43 38.97
C GLU A 91 4.02 -5.37 38.79
N ILE A 92 3.85 -6.39 39.66
CA ILE A 92 2.79 -7.40 39.53
C ILE A 92 1.36 -6.86 39.63
N THR A 93 1.19 -5.66 40.20
CA THR A 93 -0.12 -5.00 40.32
C THR A 93 -0.37 -3.95 39.23
N ARG A 94 0.59 -3.74 38.35
CA ARG A 94 0.50 -2.73 37.28
C ARG A 94 0.07 -3.36 35.96
N SER A 95 -0.91 -2.74 35.32
CA SER A 95 -1.27 -3.08 33.94
C SER A 95 -0.21 -2.54 32.97
N ARG A 96 0.14 -3.34 31.97
CA ARG A 96 1.07 -2.96 30.93
C ARG A 96 0.61 -3.42 29.56
N SER A 97 0.88 -2.60 28.56
CA SER A 97 0.72 -2.96 27.16
C SER A 97 2.11 -2.96 26.51
N LEU A 98 2.50 -4.09 25.98
CA LEU A 98 3.77 -4.25 25.29
C LEU A 98 3.55 -4.12 23.79
N SER A 99 4.55 -3.57 23.11
CA SER A 99 4.55 -3.37 21.66
C SER A 99 5.84 -3.93 21.06
N PRO A 100 5.99 -5.26 21.03
CA PRO A 100 7.17 -5.90 20.47
C PRO A 100 7.21 -5.72 18.95
N HIS A 101 8.44 -5.75 18.42
CA HIS A 101 8.74 -5.65 17.01
C HIS A 101 9.45 -6.90 16.53
N ALA A 102 9.21 -7.29 15.30
CA ALA A 102 9.99 -8.28 14.58
C ALA A 102 10.13 -7.84 13.13
N THR A 103 11.08 -8.44 12.45
CA THR A 103 11.29 -8.24 11.02
C THR A 103 10.85 -9.49 10.29
N ALA A 104 10.06 -9.31 9.25
CA ALA A 104 9.78 -10.33 8.26
C ALA A 104 10.81 -10.25 7.13
N SER A 105 11.10 -11.37 6.51
CA SER A 105 11.83 -11.42 5.24
C SER A 105 11.09 -12.29 4.24
N TYR A 106 11.24 -12.01 2.96
CA TYR A 106 10.56 -12.72 1.88
C TYR A 106 11.39 -12.69 0.61
N ASP A 107 11.07 -13.56 -0.34
CA ASP A 107 11.67 -13.57 -1.66
C ASP A 107 11.09 -12.43 -2.51
N THR A 108 11.87 -11.37 -2.68
CA THR A 108 11.47 -10.19 -3.47
C THR A 108 11.22 -10.53 -4.92
N SER A 109 11.96 -11.49 -5.50
CA SER A 109 11.77 -11.89 -6.90
C SER A 109 10.41 -12.57 -7.12
N LYS A 110 9.94 -13.34 -6.13
CA LYS A 110 8.60 -13.94 -6.19
C LYS A 110 7.50 -12.88 -6.04
N ALA A 111 7.70 -11.93 -5.14
CA ALA A 111 6.78 -10.80 -5.01
C ALA A 111 6.74 -9.98 -6.30
N ASP A 112 7.90 -9.65 -6.87
CA ASP A 112 8.01 -8.94 -8.15
C ASP A 112 7.26 -9.64 -9.28
N ALA A 113 7.33 -10.97 -9.35
CA ALA A 113 6.64 -11.74 -10.37
C ALA A 113 5.11 -11.54 -10.30
N LEU A 114 4.52 -11.46 -9.10
CA LEU A 114 3.10 -11.22 -8.92
C LEU A 114 2.69 -9.82 -9.42
N PHE A 115 3.47 -8.80 -9.07
CA PHE A 115 3.19 -7.44 -9.51
C PHE A 115 3.48 -7.22 -10.99
N ASN A 116 4.55 -7.82 -11.53
CA ASN A 116 4.86 -7.77 -12.96
C ASN A 116 3.76 -8.40 -13.80
N GLN A 117 3.14 -9.50 -13.34
CA GLN A 117 1.98 -10.07 -14.02
C GLN A 117 0.83 -9.06 -14.10
N ARG A 118 0.58 -8.32 -13.02
CA ARG A 118 -0.47 -7.29 -13.01
C ARG A 118 -0.11 -6.10 -13.88
N ILE A 119 1.17 -5.68 -13.90
CA ILE A 119 1.68 -4.62 -14.78
C ILE A 119 1.49 -4.99 -16.25
N GLU A 120 1.84 -6.21 -16.65
CA GLU A 120 1.66 -6.66 -18.04
C GLU A 120 0.18 -6.73 -18.44
N GLN A 121 -0.70 -7.21 -17.57
CA GLN A 121 -2.15 -7.16 -17.81
C GLN A 121 -2.65 -5.72 -18.00
N ALA A 122 -2.16 -4.80 -17.19
CA ALA A 122 -2.52 -3.38 -17.31
C ALA A 122 -1.99 -2.76 -18.60
N LYS A 123 -0.78 -3.13 -19.05
CA LYS A 123 -0.21 -2.70 -20.34
C LYS A 123 -1.04 -3.19 -21.52
N GLU A 124 -1.46 -4.46 -21.50
CA GLU A 124 -2.34 -5.01 -22.52
C GLU A 124 -3.67 -4.25 -22.57
N SER A 125 -4.26 -3.97 -21.42
CA SER A 125 -5.48 -3.17 -21.33
C SER A 125 -5.26 -1.73 -21.83
N ALA A 126 -4.17 -1.09 -21.43
CA ALA A 126 -3.84 0.27 -21.85
C ALA A 126 -3.59 0.39 -23.36
N GLN A 127 -3.01 -0.63 -24.01
CA GLN A 127 -2.81 -0.66 -25.46
C GLN A 127 -4.13 -0.69 -26.25
N THR A 128 -5.19 -1.20 -25.64
CA THR A 128 -6.54 -1.20 -26.27
C THR A 128 -7.27 0.14 -26.04
N LEU A 129 -6.77 0.99 -25.15
CA LEU A 129 -7.32 2.31 -24.88
C LEU A 129 -6.73 3.33 -25.87
N GLU A 130 -7.57 4.19 -26.40
CA GLU A 130 -7.08 5.36 -27.13
C GLU A 130 -6.16 6.21 -26.22
N ASN A 131 -5.16 6.86 -26.82
CA ASN A 131 -4.29 7.79 -26.09
C ASN A 131 -3.48 7.18 -24.91
N ASN A 132 -3.06 5.92 -25.02
CA ASN A 132 -2.15 5.29 -24.07
C ASN A 132 -2.64 5.34 -22.59
N GLY A 133 -3.91 5.11 -22.38
CA GLY A 133 -4.55 5.10 -21.06
C GLY A 133 -5.01 6.46 -20.55
N ILE A 134 -4.84 7.53 -21.31
CA ILE A 134 -5.45 8.82 -20.99
C ILE A 134 -6.84 8.87 -21.65
N THR A 135 -7.87 9.09 -20.86
CA THR A 135 -9.25 9.19 -21.32
C THR A 135 -9.87 10.53 -20.94
N TYR A 136 -10.84 10.97 -21.74
CA TYR A 136 -11.63 12.14 -21.42
C TYR A 136 -12.88 11.75 -20.63
N ASP A 137 -13.02 12.26 -19.42
CA ASP A 137 -14.23 12.13 -18.62
C ASP A 137 -15.19 13.26 -18.98
N SER A 138 -16.21 12.95 -19.79
CA SER A 138 -17.21 13.93 -20.22
C SER A 138 -18.08 14.47 -19.09
N SER A 139 -18.20 13.75 -17.97
CA SER A 139 -18.95 14.20 -16.80
C SER A 139 -18.15 15.23 -15.99
N ALA A 140 -16.86 14.98 -15.81
CA ALA A 140 -15.95 15.89 -15.12
C ALA A 140 -15.32 16.95 -16.04
N LYS A 141 -15.56 16.85 -17.38
CA LYS A 141 -15.01 17.74 -18.41
C LYS A 141 -13.49 17.87 -18.35
N LYS A 142 -12.80 16.73 -18.16
CA LYS A 142 -11.34 16.69 -18.05
C LYS A 142 -10.75 15.37 -18.51
N PHE A 143 -9.49 15.42 -18.93
CA PHE A 143 -8.69 14.24 -19.14
C PHE A 143 -8.23 13.66 -17.78
N ILE A 144 -8.31 12.35 -17.66
CA ILE A 144 -7.85 11.55 -16.52
C ILE A 144 -7.04 10.37 -17.05
N PHE A 145 -6.18 9.80 -16.19
CA PHE A 145 -5.55 8.53 -16.47
C PHE A 145 -6.54 7.42 -16.05
N ALA A 146 -6.79 6.48 -16.95
CA ALA A 146 -7.78 5.43 -16.70
C ALA A 146 -7.33 4.52 -15.54
N ASP A 147 -8.27 4.16 -14.66
CA ASP A 147 -8.00 3.32 -13.49
C ASP A 147 -7.34 1.99 -13.88
N ASP A 148 -7.76 1.39 -14.99
CA ASP A 148 -7.20 0.13 -15.51
C ASP A 148 -5.74 0.26 -15.97
N ALA A 149 -5.31 1.48 -16.33
CA ALA A 149 -3.96 1.77 -16.76
C ALA A 149 -3.01 2.17 -15.61
N ILE A 150 -3.52 2.53 -14.44
CA ILE A 150 -2.71 3.01 -13.30
C ILE A 150 -1.61 2.00 -12.92
N ALA A 151 -1.92 0.71 -12.94
CA ALA A 151 -0.97 -0.34 -12.59
C ALA A 151 0.25 -0.42 -13.52
N THR A 152 0.21 0.18 -14.72
CA THR A 152 1.40 0.28 -15.61
C THR A 152 2.50 1.14 -15.02
N ARG A 153 2.17 1.98 -14.04
CA ARG A 153 3.08 2.92 -13.39
C ARG A 153 3.52 2.48 -12.00
N LEU A 154 3.31 1.21 -11.64
CA LEU A 154 3.76 0.70 -10.35
C LEU A 154 5.29 0.76 -10.23
N SER A 155 5.76 1.28 -9.10
CA SER A 155 7.14 1.22 -8.65
C SER A 155 7.31 0.03 -7.72
N LEU A 156 8.03 -1.00 -8.16
CA LEU A 156 8.27 -2.17 -7.32
C LEU A 156 9.00 -1.80 -6.02
N GLU A 157 9.90 -0.82 -6.05
CA GLU A 157 10.56 -0.32 -4.85
C GLU A 157 9.55 0.25 -3.82
N GLY A 158 8.63 1.08 -4.29
CA GLY A 158 7.56 1.62 -3.44
C GLY A 158 6.62 0.55 -2.91
N VAL A 159 6.24 -0.41 -3.78
CA VAL A 159 5.43 -1.57 -3.40
C VAL A 159 6.12 -2.39 -2.30
N HIS A 160 7.41 -2.70 -2.43
CA HIS A 160 8.17 -3.42 -1.40
C HIS A 160 8.17 -2.71 -0.06
N LYS A 161 8.24 -1.38 -0.04
CA LYS A 161 8.20 -0.60 1.18
C LYS A 161 6.85 -0.73 1.91
N ASP A 162 5.74 -0.68 1.15
CA ASP A 162 4.41 -0.87 1.72
C ASP A 162 4.23 -2.31 2.24
N LEU A 163 4.67 -3.31 1.46
CA LEU A 163 4.61 -4.72 1.83
C LEU A 163 5.45 -5.03 3.07
N GLN A 164 6.68 -4.50 3.18
CA GLN A 164 7.56 -4.75 4.31
C GLN A 164 6.90 -4.35 5.63
N THR A 165 6.29 -3.15 5.65
CA THR A 165 5.57 -2.67 6.83
C THR A 165 4.41 -3.60 7.23
N ALA A 166 3.70 -4.14 6.25
CA ALA A 166 2.60 -5.06 6.50
C ALA A 166 3.08 -6.42 7.00
N PHE A 167 4.16 -6.94 6.42
CA PHE A 167 4.73 -8.24 6.82
C PHE A 167 5.34 -8.21 8.22
N ASP A 168 6.03 -7.13 8.58
CA ASP A 168 6.57 -6.94 9.93
C ASP A 168 5.48 -6.94 11.00
N ASN A 169 4.30 -6.43 10.68
CA ASN A 169 3.15 -6.38 11.56
C ASN A 169 2.17 -7.56 11.40
N LEU A 170 2.35 -8.42 10.38
CA LEU A 170 1.38 -9.43 9.94
C LEU A 170 -0.01 -8.81 9.69
N SER A 171 -0.04 -7.65 9.04
CA SER A 171 -1.28 -6.95 8.68
C SER A 171 -2.02 -7.71 7.58
N THR A 172 -3.33 -7.89 7.72
CA THR A 172 -4.14 -8.65 6.75
C THR A 172 -4.50 -7.85 5.49
N THR A 173 -4.28 -6.55 5.50
CA THR A 173 -4.57 -5.65 4.39
C THR A 173 -3.44 -4.65 4.18
N VAL A 174 -3.17 -4.33 2.92
CA VAL A 174 -2.26 -3.26 2.48
C VAL A 174 -2.98 -2.40 1.46
N GLN A 175 -2.96 -1.11 1.68
CA GLN A 175 -3.37 -0.12 0.70
C GLN A 175 -2.11 0.50 0.10
N LEU A 176 -1.86 0.28 -1.20
CA LEU A 176 -0.73 0.88 -1.89
C LEU A 176 -0.89 2.42 -1.94
N GLY A 177 0.10 3.12 -1.43
CA GLY A 177 0.16 4.58 -1.39
C GLY A 177 0.69 5.20 -2.70
N PRO A 178 0.74 6.52 -2.77
CA PRO A 178 1.29 7.22 -3.94
C PRO A 178 2.78 6.92 -4.18
N GLU A 179 3.53 6.54 -3.15
CA GLU A 179 4.94 6.12 -3.24
C GLU A 179 5.13 4.79 -3.97
N SER A 180 4.09 3.96 -4.09
CA SER A 180 4.11 2.75 -4.91
C SER A 180 3.91 3.05 -6.40
N LEU A 181 3.80 4.30 -6.82
CA LEU A 181 3.80 4.70 -8.22
C LEU A 181 5.14 5.31 -8.62
N MET A 182 5.54 5.10 -9.87
CA MET A 182 6.65 5.85 -10.46
C MET A 182 6.30 7.34 -10.48
N SER A 183 7.32 8.20 -10.44
CA SER A 183 7.11 9.64 -10.61
C SER A 183 6.21 9.91 -11.82
N ALA A 184 5.16 10.67 -11.60
CA ALA A 184 4.14 10.98 -12.59
C ALA A 184 4.32 12.37 -13.20
N GLU A 185 5.49 13.01 -13.05
CA GLU A 185 5.70 14.40 -13.44
C GLU A 185 5.34 14.67 -14.91
N ASP A 186 5.72 13.76 -15.81
CA ASP A 186 5.40 13.88 -17.24
C ASP A 186 3.90 13.67 -17.49
N LEU A 187 3.28 12.68 -16.82
CA LEU A 187 1.84 12.42 -16.91
C LEU A 187 1.03 13.60 -16.33
N ASP A 188 1.40 14.08 -15.15
CA ASP A 188 0.74 15.21 -14.52
C ASP A 188 0.85 16.47 -15.38
N THR A 189 1.99 16.69 -16.02
CA THR A 189 2.22 17.80 -16.94
C THR A 189 1.35 17.65 -18.20
N ALA A 190 1.30 16.46 -18.79
CA ALA A 190 0.47 16.18 -19.95
C ALA A 190 -1.03 16.38 -19.64
N LEU A 191 -1.52 15.82 -18.54
CA LEU A 191 -2.90 15.98 -18.10
C LEU A 191 -3.25 17.44 -17.80
N LYS A 192 -2.37 18.16 -17.09
CA LYS A 192 -2.55 19.59 -16.79
C LYS A 192 -2.62 20.41 -18.06
N THR A 193 -1.76 20.13 -19.04
CA THR A 193 -1.71 20.84 -20.32
C THR A 193 -2.98 20.57 -21.13
N ALA A 194 -3.38 19.29 -21.29
CA ALA A 194 -4.60 18.93 -21.99
C ALA A 194 -5.84 19.56 -21.35
N ASN A 195 -5.94 19.51 -20.03
CA ASN A 195 -7.06 20.09 -19.30
C ASN A 195 -7.08 21.63 -19.41
N SER A 196 -5.93 22.27 -19.59
CA SER A 196 -5.89 23.71 -19.86
C SER A 196 -6.47 24.06 -21.24
N TYR A 197 -6.25 23.20 -22.25
CA TYR A 197 -6.88 23.37 -23.57
C TYR A 197 -8.38 23.16 -23.49
N VAL A 198 -8.86 22.11 -22.83
CA VAL A 198 -10.28 21.84 -22.64
C VAL A 198 -10.99 23.00 -21.91
N ALA A 199 -10.31 23.59 -20.91
CA ALA A 199 -10.86 24.75 -20.19
C ALA A 199 -10.96 26.03 -21.03
N SER A 200 -10.35 26.04 -22.21
CA SER A 200 -10.35 27.20 -23.13
C SER A 200 -11.57 27.25 -24.08
N ALA A 201 -12.66 26.57 -23.69
CA ALA A 201 -13.92 26.63 -24.46
C ALA A 201 -14.35 28.07 -24.76
N VAL A 202 -14.82 28.35 -25.99
CA VAL A 202 -15.11 29.70 -26.49
C VAL A 202 -16.41 29.70 -27.30
N ASP A 203 -17.24 30.68 -27.04
CA ASP A 203 -18.38 30.99 -27.89
C ASP A 203 -18.00 32.09 -28.89
N LEU A 204 -18.08 31.80 -30.19
CA LEU A 204 -17.92 32.76 -31.24
C LEU A 204 -19.25 33.44 -31.51
N MET A 205 -19.33 34.75 -31.22
CA MET A 205 -20.54 35.54 -31.36
C MET A 205 -20.57 36.28 -32.70
N LEU A 206 -21.70 36.23 -33.37
CA LEU A 206 -22.00 37.10 -34.53
C LEU A 206 -23.15 38.04 -34.13
N GLY A 207 -22.81 39.25 -33.72
CA GLY A 207 -23.77 40.15 -33.07
C GLY A 207 -24.17 39.63 -31.69
N ASP A 208 -25.46 39.58 -31.41
CA ASP A 208 -26.01 39.09 -30.14
C ASP A 208 -26.33 37.57 -30.14
N SER A 209 -26.00 36.87 -31.23
CA SER A 209 -26.25 35.43 -31.37
C SER A 209 -24.92 34.64 -31.42
N ALA A 210 -24.87 33.49 -30.73
CA ALA A 210 -23.76 32.57 -30.86
C ALA A 210 -23.77 31.97 -32.28
N ALA A 211 -22.74 32.27 -33.07
CA ALA A 211 -22.58 31.74 -34.43
C ALA A 211 -21.95 30.36 -34.43
N TYR A 212 -21.08 30.08 -33.46
CA TYR A 212 -20.42 28.81 -33.27
C TYR A 212 -20.00 28.66 -31.81
N GLN A 213 -20.25 27.50 -31.26
CA GLN A 213 -19.85 27.17 -29.89
C GLN A 213 -18.78 26.08 -29.93
N LEU A 214 -17.58 26.43 -29.47
CA LEU A 214 -16.51 25.50 -29.28
C LEU A 214 -16.54 25.03 -27.81
N ASP A 215 -17.26 23.97 -27.57
CA ASP A 215 -17.39 23.43 -26.23
C ASP A 215 -16.21 22.54 -25.81
N GLN A 216 -16.19 22.14 -24.53
CA GLN A 216 -15.13 21.35 -23.95
C GLN A 216 -15.03 19.94 -24.56
N ASP A 217 -16.17 19.35 -24.94
CA ASP A 217 -16.21 18.00 -25.52
C ASP A 217 -15.62 18.01 -26.93
N THR A 218 -15.93 19.04 -27.72
CA THR A 218 -15.35 19.25 -29.05
C THR A 218 -13.84 19.45 -28.97
N ILE A 219 -13.36 20.31 -28.07
CA ILE A 219 -11.90 20.50 -27.91
C ILE A 219 -11.22 19.18 -27.50
N ALA A 220 -11.83 18.45 -26.57
CA ALA A 220 -11.29 17.18 -26.11
C ALA A 220 -11.19 16.14 -27.23
N SER A 221 -12.13 16.10 -28.16
CA SER A 221 -12.12 15.16 -29.30
C SER A 221 -10.93 15.36 -30.23
N TRP A 222 -10.33 16.54 -30.26
CA TRP A 222 -9.18 16.88 -31.11
C TRP A 222 -7.85 16.52 -30.46
N ILE A 223 -7.79 16.31 -29.14
CA ILE A 223 -6.57 16.07 -28.38
C ILE A 223 -6.19 14.60 -28.46
N LYS A 224 -4.96 14.32 -28.91
CA LYS A 224 -4.35 13.00 -28.97
C LYS A 224 -3.04 13.00 -28.20
N PHE A 225 -2.70 11.85 -27.59
CA PHE A 225 -1.44 11.65 -26.87
C PHE A 225 -0.63 10.56 -27.57
N ASP A 226 0.66 10.79 -27.77
CA ASP A 226 1.60 9.77 -28.24
C ASP A 226 2.15 8.92 -27.07
N GLU A 227 3.02 7.94 -27.39
CA GLU A 227 3.64 7.06 -26.40
C GLU A 227 4.50 7.81 -25.37
N ASN A 228 4.97 9.02 -25.70
CA ASN A 228 5.74 9.89 -24.83
C ASN A 228 4.88 10.91 -24.09
N LEU A 229 3.54 10.75 -24.11
CA LEU A 229 2.56 11.66 -23.53
C LEU A 229 2.59 13.07 -24.16
N SER A 230 3.18 13.23 -25.34
CA SER A 230 3.15 14.51 -26.08
C SER A 230 1.79 14.73 -26.70
N ILE A 231 1.29 15.96 -26.59
CA ILE A 231 -0.02 16.34 -27.10
C ILE A 231 0.07 16.72 -28.57
N SER A 232 -0.81 16.16 -29.38
CA SER A 232 -1.07 16.57 -30.77
C SER A 232 -2.55 16.82 -30.95
N PHE A 233 -2.90 17.57 -32.02
CA PHE A 233 -4.29 17.83 -32.38
C PHE A 233 -4.64 17.07 -33.66
N ASP A 234 -5.78 16.38 -33.64
CA ASP A 234 -6.36 15.73 -34.80
C ASP A 234 -6.86 16.82 -35.76
N THR A 235 -6.09 17.02 -36.85
CA THR A 235 -6.42 18.06 -37.85
C THR A 235 -7.57 17.66 -38.74
N ASP A 236 -7.84 16.38 -38.90
CA ASP A 236 -8.93 15.87 -39.75
C ASP A 236 -10.27 16.06 -39.04
N ALA A 237 -10.34 15.68 -37.77
CA ALA A 237 -11.54 15.93 -36.93
C ALA A 237 -11.87 17.41 -36.84
N ARG A 238 -10.84 18.27 -36.80
CA ARG A 238 -11.00 19.75 -36.77
C ARG A 238 -11.54 20.34 -38.05
N SER A 239 -11.32 19.70 -39.20
CA SER A 239 -11.72 20.23 -40.53
C SER A 239 -13.13 19.82 -40.94
N GLU A 240 -13.80 18.90 -40.26
CA GLU A 240 -15.13 18.39 -40.57
C GLU A 240 -16.26 19.18 -39.86
N GLU A 241 -15.92 20.06 -38.93
CA GLU A 241 -16.83 20.95 -38.22
C GLU A 241 -16.78 22.41 -38.79
#